data_df5a4ccf129e26e338b367feee350c98
#
_entry.id   df5a4ccf129e26e338b367feee350c98
#
_cell.length_a   1.000
_cell.length_b   1.000
_cell.length_c   1.000
_cell.angle_alpha   90.00
_cell.angle_beta   90.00
_cell.angle_gamma   90.00
#
_symmetry.space_group_name_H-M   'P 1'
#
loop_
_entity.id
_entity.type
_entity.pdbx_description
1 polymer ?
#
loop_
_entity_poly.entity_id
_entity_poly.type
_entity_poly.pdbx_seq_one_letter_code
_entity_poly.pdbx_strand_id
1 'polypeptide(L)'
;MVSMLLSSIAWAQDCQPSGKYTDTNGETNTIAAGDTYVGSAPLTIAFSANPPTTRDAATHYEWHFFNQNNPRSAFLIRYDENTEYTFTEAGTTRVVLYEILNGDTTRYNAISFSISESSLQMPNAFSPNGDGINDIYRAKPGYKSIVEFKAIIFNRWGQKIYEWNDPAGGWDGKYKGKDVAQGTYFVNVTAKGADGKEFHIRRDVNLLRGYTQSTR
;
A
#
# COMPACT_ATOMS: atom_id res chain seq x y z
N MET A 1 55.33 -18.86 -33.25
CA MET A 1 54.55 -18.01 -32.31
C MET A 1 53.09 -18.16 -32.68
N VAL A 2 52.37 -19.02 -31.94
CA VAL A 2 50.93 -19.25 -32.18
C VAL A 2 50.18 -18.32 -31.24
N SER A 3 49.47 -17.32 -31.83
CA SER A 3 48.62 -16.39 -31.08
C SER A 3 47.31 -17.11 -30.73
N MET A 4 47.09 -17.44 -29.48
CA MET A 4 45.79 -17.87 -28.93
C MET A 4 44.90 -16.66 -28.86
N LEU A 5 43.91 -16.58 -29.77
CA LEU A 5 42.76 -15.68 -29.63
C LEU A 5 41.85 -16.24 -28.52
N LEU A 6 41.93 -15.64 -27.35
CA LEU A 6 40.94 -15.81 -26.28
C LEU A 6 39.64 -15.09 -26.73
N SER A 7 38.67 -15.85 -27.28
CA SER A 7 37.33 -15.38 -27.47
C SER A 7 36.71 -15.22 -26.08
N SER A 8 36.57 -14.00 -25.61
CA SER A 8 35.71 -13.68 -24.46
C SER A 8 34.25 -13.98 -24.85
N ILE A 9 33.71 -15.07 -24.33
CA ILE A 9 32.26 -15.29 -24.38
C ILE A 9 31.65 -14.22 -23.49
N ALA A 10 31.15 -13.15 -24.09
CA ALA A 10 30.29 -12.21 -23.39
C ALA A 10 28.98 -12.96 -23.11
N TRP A 11 28.75 -13.32 -21.85
CA TRP A 11 27.44 -13.79 -21.41
C TRP A 11 26.48 -12.63 -21.63
N ALA A 12 25.45 -12.82 -22.42
CA ALA A 12 24.35 -11.89 -22.50
C ALA A 12 23.79 -11.76 -21.08
N GLN A 13 23.86 -10.57 -20.53
CA GLN A 13 23.33 -10.32 -19.19
C GLN A 13 21.82 -10.25 -19.33
N ASP A 14 21.10 -11.15 -18.66
CA ASP A 14 19.63 -11.20 -18.67
C ASP A 14 19.04 -9.97 -17.97
N CYS A 15 17.76 -9.66 -18.24
CA CYS A 15 17.00 -8.68 -17.50
C CYS A 15 17.01 -8.99 -16.00
N GLN A 16 16.91 -7.93 -15.18
CA GLN A 16 16.83 -8.02 -13.71
C GLN A 16 15.48 -7.44 -13.22
N PRO A 17 14.35 -8.15 -13.46
CA PRO A 17 13.04 -7.60 -13.13
C PRO A 17 12.94 -7.24 -11.65
N SER A 18 12.40 -6.07 -11.38
CA SER A 18 12.17 -5.60 -10.01
C SER A 18 10.91 -4.77 -9.88
N GLY A 19 10.38 -4.69 -8.66
CA GLY A 19 9.34 -3.76 -8.26
C GLY A 19 9.86 -2.81 -7.19
N LYS A 20 9.48 -1.53 -7.27
CA LYS A 20 9.83 -0.51 -6.26
C LYS A 20 8.57 0.07 -5.63
N TYR A 21 8.63 0.31 -4.32
CA TYR A 21 7.57 1.01 -3.58
C TYR A 21 8.19 1.96 -2.56
N THR A 22 7.41 2.98 -2.18
CA THR A 22 7.77 3.88 -1.08
C THR A 22 6.99 3.46 0.16
N ASP A 23 7.67 3.26 1.27
CA ASP A 23 7.04 2.91 2.54
C ASP A 23 6.48 4.14 3.26
N THR A 24 5.86 3.93 4.42
CA THR A 24 5.25 4.99 5.25
C THR A 24 6.26 5.99 5.82
N ASN A 25 7.55 5.67 5.82
CA ASN A 25 8.64 6.54 6.25
C ASN A 25 9.19 7.38 5.09
N GLY A 26 8.72 7.15 3.86
CA GLY A 26 9.20 7.79 2.64
C GLY A 26 10.44 7.12 2.04
N GLU A 27 10.83 5.93 2.51
CA GLU A 27 11.96 5.17 1.97
C GLU A 27 11.53 4.33 0.76
N THR A 28 12.36 4.34 -0.28
CA THR A 28 12.14 3.51 -1.47
C THR A 28 12.78 2.14 -1.28
N ASN A 29 11.96 1.12 -1.34
CA ASN A 29 12.35 -0.28 -1.21
C ASN A 29 12.24 -0.99 -2.56
N THR A 30 13.08 -2.02 -2.79
CA THR A 30 13.10 -2.81 -4.02
C THR A 30 12.80 -4.28 -3.70
N ILE A 31 11.96 -4.90 -4.53
CA ILE A 31 11.61 -6.31 -4.49
C ILE A 31 12.14 -6.93 -5.80
N ALA A 32 13.03 -7.91 -5.69
CA ALA A 32 13.61 -8.58 -6.84
C ALA A 32 12.72 -9.71 -7.38
N ALA A 33 12.98 -10.14 -8.62
CA ALA A 33 12.36 -11.33 -9.17
C ALA A 33 12.70 -12.57 -8.31
N GLY A 34 11.67 -13.35 -7.96
CA GLY A 34 11.76 -14.47 -7.03
C GLY A 34 11.32 -14.14 -5.59
N ASP A 35 11.25 -12.85 -5.22
CA ASP A 35 10.87 -12.43 -3.88
C ASP A 35 9.35 -12.34 -3.71
N THR A 36 8.94 -12.33 -2.44
CA THR A 36 7.54 -12.13 -2.02
C THR A 36 7.43 -10.93 -1.09
N TYR A 37 6.60 -9.97 -1.46
CA TYR A 37 6.16 -8.89 -0.58
C TYR A 37 4.91 -9.30 0.20
N VAL A 38 4.87 -8.96 1.49
CA VAL A 38 3.69 -9.14 2.34
C VAL A 38 3.34 -7.80 2.96
N GLY A 39 2.11 -7.34 2.74
CA GLY A 39 1.69 -6.03 3.25
C GLY A 39 0.21 -5.75 3.10
N SER A 40 -0.12 -4.47 3.05
CA SER A 40 -1.50 -3.96 3.04
C SER A 40 -1.80 -3.16 1.78
N ALA A 41 -3.06 -3.17 1.33
CA ALA A 41 -3.56 -2.26 0.32
C ALA A 41 -3.94 -0.88 0.93
N PRO A 42 -3.95 0.21 0.11
CA PRO A 42 -3.46 0.24 -1.26
C PRO A 42 -1.91 0.19 -1.32
N LEU A 43 -1.37 -0.51 -2.33
CA LEU A 43 0.07 -0.62 -2.54
C LEU A 43 0.38 -0.35 -4.01
N THR A 44 1.10 0.72 -4.31
CA THR A 44 1.55 1.04 -5.67
C THR A 44 2.99 0.56 -5.86
N ILE A 45 3.22 -0.20 -6.93
CA ILE A 45 4.53 -0.72 -7.31
C ILE A 45 4.90 -0.22 -8.70
N ALA A 46 6.07 0.39 -8.82
CA ALA A 46 6.72 0.68 -10.08
C ALA A 46 7.59 -0.51 -10.49
N PHE A 47 7.24 -1.18 -11.57
CA PHE A 47 7.97 -2.33 -12.13
C PHE A 47 8.98 -1.88 -13.17
N SER A 48 10.16 -2.49 -13.19
CA SER A 48 11.18 -2.28 -14.20
C SER A 48 11.79 -3.60 -14.66
N ALA A 49 11.91 -3.79 -15.97
CA ALA A 49 12.59 -4.95 -16.55
C ALA A 49 14.09 -4.91 -16.28
N ASN A 50 14.69 -3.72 -16.13
CA ASN A 50 16.14 -3.51 -15.98
C ASN A 50 16.95 -4.30 -16.99
N PRO A 51 16.75 -4.06 -18.30
CA PRO A 51 17.46 -4.79 -19.34
C PRO A 51 18.96 -4.46 -19.33
N PRO A 52 19.81 -5.31 -19.91
CA PRO A 52 21.21 -5.00 -20.11
C PRO A 52 21.37 -3.78 -21.04
N THR A 53 22.48 -3.08 -20.91
CA THR A 53 22.79 -1.87 -21.72
C THR A 53 22.93 -2.16 -23.21
N THR A 54 23.24 -3.40 -23.58
CA THR A 54 23.47 -3.87 -24.98
C THR A 54 22.29 -4.71 -25.49
N ARG A 55 21.05 -4.25 -25.27
CA ARG A 55 19.87 -4.96 -25.77
C ARG A 55 19.62 -4.72 -27.26
N ASP A 56 18.96 -5.67 -27.92
CA ASP A 56 18.44 -5.51 -29.27
C ASP A 56 17.22 -4.56 -29.27
N ALA A 57 17.15 -3.65 -30.24
CA ALA A 57 16.01 -2.73 -30.40
C ALA A 57 14.69 -3.44 -30.75
N ALA A 58 14.74 -4.69 -31.24
CA ALA A 58 13.57 -5.53 -31.50
C ALA A 58 13.01 -6.23 -30.25
N THR A 59 13.63 -6.04 -29.09
CA THR A 59 13.17 -6.64 -27.83
C THR A 59 11.87 -5.99 -27.35
N HIS A 60 10.88 -6.81 -27.02
CA HIS A 60 9.60 -6.42 -26.44
C HIS A 60 9.45 -7.01 -25.03
N TYR A 61 8.70 -6.31 -24.18
CA TYR A 61 8.46 -6.72 -22.80
C TYR A 61 6.97 -6.87 -22.53
N GLU A 62 6.61 -7.94 -21.80
CA GLU A 62 5.24 -8.17 -21.34
C GLU A 62 5.24 -8.47 -19.84
N TRP A 63 4.54 -7.66 -19.05
CA TRP A 63 4.28 -7.90 -17.65
C TRP A 63 2.92 -8.57 -17.49
N HIS A 64 2.91 -9.81 -17.05
CA HIS A 64 1.69 -10.58 -16.83
C HIS A 64 1.35 -10.66 -15.35
N PHE A 65 0.15 -10.27 -14.99
CA PHE A 65 -0.38 -10.27 -13.63
C PHE A 65 -1.36 -11.42 -13.45
N PHE A 66 -1.07 -12.33 -12.51
CA PHE A 66 -1.88 -13.51 -12.21
C PHE A 66 -2.37 -13.45 -10.77
N ASN A 67 -3.65 -13.70 -10.52
CA ASN A 67 -4.13 -13.91 -9.16
C ASN A 67 -4.12 -15.39 -8.76
N GLN A 68 -4.20 -15.64 -7.46
CA GLN A 68 -4.18 -17.01 -6.92
C GLN A 68 -5.36 -17.85 -7.40
N ASN A 69 -6.52 -17.23 -7.62
CA ASN A 69 -7.75 -17.91 -8.02
C ASN A 69 -7.71 -18.40 -9.47
N ASN A 70 -6.91 -17.74 -10.32
CA ASN A 70 -6.70 -18.13 -11.70
C ASN A 70 -5.22 -17.99 -12.10
N PRO A 71 -4.36 -18.93 -11.67
CA PRO A 71 -2.91 -18.84 -11.89
C PRO A 71 -2.46 -19.11 -13.32
N ARG A 72 -3.37 -19.53 -14.22
CA ARG A 72 -3.07 -19.86 -15.61
C ARG A 72 -3.43 -18.76 -16.60
N SER A 73 -4.27 -17.81 -16.21
CA SER A 73 -4.71 -16.70 -17.05
C SER A 73 -4.37 -15.39 -16.38
N ALA A 74 -3.57 -14.56 -17.06
CA ALA A 74 -3.30 -13.21 -16.60
C ALA A 74 -4.59 -12.38 -16.64
N PHE A 75 -4.89 -11.67 -15.54
CA PHE A 75 -6.02 -10.74 -15.51
C PHE A 75 -5.65 -9.37 -16.09
N LEU A 76 -4.34 -9.09 -16.21
CA LEU A 76 -3.80 -7.87 -16.78
C LEU A 76 -2.47 -8.17 -17.47
N ILE A 77 -2.23 -7.56 -18.65
CA ILE A 77 -0.95 -7.57 -19.34
C ILE A 77 -0.56 -6.11 -19.63
N ARG A 78 0.72 -5.78 -19.44
CA ARG A 78 1.32 -4.50 -19.83
C ARG A 78 2.49 -4.78 -20.77
N TYR A 79 2.66 -3.93 -21.78
CA TYR A 79 3.61 -4.14 -22.88
C TYR A 79 4.81 -3.19 -22.85
N ASP A 80 5.03 -2.50 -21.76
CA ASP A 80 6.12 -1.53 -21.59
C ASP A 80 7.31 -2.16 -20.84
N GLU A 81 8.51 -1.62 -21.05
CA GLU A 81 9.71 -1.98 -20.30
C GLU A 81 9.53 -1.68 -18.81
N ASN A 82 8.91 -0.54 -18.50
CA ASN A 82 8.59 -0.10 -17.15
C ASN A 82 7.09 0.14 -17.06
N THR A 83 6.46 -0.32 -15.97
CA THR A 83 5.02 -0.16 -15.74
C THR A 83 4.73 0.07 -14.26
N GLU A 84 3.51 0.51 -13.96
CA GLU A 84 3.05 0.72 -12.59
C GLU A 84 1.72 -0.01 -12.37
N TYR A 85 1.54 -0.53 -11.16
CA TYR A 85 0.28 -1.14 -10.76
C TYR A 85 -0.01 -0.87 -9.29
N THR A 86 -1.26 -0.51 -8.97
CA THR A 86 -1.74 -0.34 -7.60
C THR A 86 -2.60 -1.53 -7.19
N PHE A 87 -2.12 -2.29 -6.21
CA PHE A 87 -2.86 -3.38 -5.59
C PHE A 87 -3.91 -2.81 -4.64
N THR A 88 -5.17 -3.00 -4.97
CA THR A 88 -6.33 -2.54 -4.19
C THR A 88 -7.18 -3.69 -3.66
N GLU A 89 -6.85 -4.94 -4.03
CA GLU A 89 -7.55 -6.16 -3.62
C GLU A 89 -6.67 -7.01 -2.72
N ALA A 90 -7.27 -7.60 -1.67
CA ALA A 90 -6.60 -8.58 -0.82
C ALA A 90 -6.41 -9.91 -1.57
N GLY A 91 -5.37 -10.64 -1.20
CA GLY A 91 -5.02 -11.91 -1.81
C GLY A 91 -3.61 -11.95 -2.37
N THR A 92 -3.30 -13.00 -3.11
CA THR A 92 -1.97 -13.21 -3.69
C THR A 92 -1.97 -12.97 -5.19
N THR A 93 -1.08 -12.08 -5.64
CA THR A 93 -0.82 -11.79 -7.05
C THR A 93 0.63 -12.13 -7.38
N ARG A 94 0.85 -12.77 -8.52
CA ARG A 94 2.18 -13.00 -9.10
C ARG A 94 2.33 -12.16 -10.36
N VAL A 95 3.44 -11.43 -10.46
CA VAL A 95 3.78 -10.59 -11.60
C VAL A 95 5.01 -11.18 -12.27
N VAL A 96 4.89 -11.51 -13.56
CA VAL A 96 5.92 -12.19 -14.34
C VAL A 96 6.29 -11.33 -15.54
N LEU A 97 7.59 -11.09 -15.72
CA LEU A 97 8.11 -10.49 -16.94
C LEU A 97 8.37 -11.58 -17.98
N TYR A 98 7.92 -11.31 -19.20
CA TYR A 98 8.32 -12.01 -20.40
C TYR A 98 9.08 -11.05 -21.31
N GLU A 99 10.22 -11.48 -21.78
CA GLU A 99 11.02 -10.80 -22.81
C GLU A 99 10.88 -11.55 -24.11
N ILE A 100 10.55 -10.84 -25.18
CA ILE A 100 10.30 -11.42 -26.51
C ILE A 100 11.28 -10.80 -27.50
N LEU A 101 12.11 -11.64 -28.12
CA LEU A 101 13.08 -11.23 -29.14
C LEU A 101 13.00 -12.19 -30.32
N ASN A 102 12.73 -11.68 -31.54
CA ASN A 102 12.68 -12.45 -32.78
C ASN A 102 11.75 -13.67 -32.73
N GLY A 103 10.70 -13.65 -31.89
CA GLY A 103 9.75 -14.74 -31.68
C GLY A 103 10.12 -15.71 -30.57
N ASP A 104 11.31 -15.63 -30.01
CA ASP A 104 11.71 -16.36 -28.81
C ASP A 104 11.25 -15.64 -27.57
N THR A 105 10.76 -16.38 -26.56
CA THR A 105 10.24 -15.84 -25.31
C THR A 105 11.04 -16.33 -24.12
N THR A 106 11.63 -15.42 -23.38
CA THR A 106 12.28 -15.68 -22.09
C THR A 106 11.33 -15.28 -20.96
N ARG A 107 11.07 -16.21 -20.04
CA ARG A 107 10.22 -16.00 -18.87
C ARG A 107 11.08 -15.86 -17.62
N TYR A 108 10.90 -14.76 -16.89
CA TYR A 108 11.62 -14.49 -15.64
C TYR A 108 10.86 -15.03 -14.41
N ASN A 109 11.56 -15.10 -13.27
CA ASN A 109 10.93 -15.46 -12.01
C ASN A 109 9.86 -14.43 -11.61
N ALA A 110 8.78 -14.89 -11.01
CA ALA A 110 7.71 -14.01 -10.57
C ALA A 110 8.15 -13.15 -9.37
N ILE A 111 7.66 -11.91 -9.34
CA ILE A 111 7.58 -11.12 -8.11
C ILE A 111 6.19 -11.39 -7.51
N SER A 112 6.14 -11.80 -6.26
CA SER A 112 4.87 -12.18 -5.59
C SER A 112 4.44 -11.12 -4.59
N PHE A 113 3.13 -10.86 -4.51
CA PHE A 113 2.51 -9.90 -3.59
C PHE A 113 1.41 -10.59 -2.82
N SER A 114 1.51 -10.59 -1.50
CA SER A 114 0.47 -11.07 -0.59
C SER A 114 -0.13 -9.88 0.16
N ILE A 115 -1.33 -9.46 -0.24
CA ILE A 115 -2.05 -8.33 0.34
C ILE A 115 -3.01 -8.85 1.40
N SER A 116 -2.88 -8.33 2.62
CA SER A 116 -3.67 -8.79 3.78
C SER A 116 -5.14 -8.42 3.68
N GLU A 117 -6.00 -9.18 4.37
CA GLU A 117 -7.39 -8.80 4.64
C GLU A 117 -7.46 -7.50 5.45
N SER A 118 -8.61 -6.83 5.36
CA SER A 118 -8.84 -5.55 6.01
C SER A 118 -9.11 -5.67 7.51
N SER A 119 -8.63 -4.68 8.26
CA SER A 119 -8.91 -4.52 9.69
C SER A 119 -9.01 -3.05 10.04
N LEU A 120 -10.04 -2.67 10.79
CA LEU A 120 -10.25 -1.30 11.25
C LEU A 120 -10.85 -1.27 12.64
N GLN A 121 -10.24 -0.51 13.55
CA GLN A 121 -10.78 -0.25 14.89
C GLN A 121 -10.64 1.24 15.21
N MET A 122 -11.67 1.79 15.88
CA MET A 122 -11.65 3.16 16.40
C MET A 122 -11.55 3.14 17.91
N PRO A 123 -10.84 4.11 18.54
CA PRO A 123 -10.83 4.24 20.01
C PRO A 123 -12.17 4.79 20.52
N ASN A 124 -12.41 4.68 21.84
CA ASN A 124 -13.59 5.24 22.51
C ASN A 124 -13.32 6.56 23.25
N ALA A 125 -12.04 6.96 23.33
CA ALA A 125 -11.61 8.20 23.98
C ALA A 125 -10.30 8.69 23.39
N PHE A 126 -10.01 9.97 23.58
CA PHE A 126 -8.71 10.59 23.31
C PHE A 126 -8.51 11.79 24.24
N SER A 127 -7.26 12.25 24.38
CA SER A 127 -6.87 13.30 25.31
C SER A 127 -5.98 14.34 24.62
N PRO A 128 -6.56 15.36 23.95
CA PRO A 128 -5.78 16.40 23.27
C PRO A 128 -5.23 17.41 24.30
N ASN A 129 -4.22 16.99 25.06
CA ASN A 129 -3.55 17.75 26.12
C ASN A 129 -2.12 18.18 25.72
N GLY A 130 -1.61 17.73 24.56
CA GLY A 130 -0.31 18.09 24.02
C GLY A 130 0.86 17.28 24.60
N ASP A 131 0.60 16.13 25.22
CA ASP A 131 1.65 15.23 25.76
C ASP A 131 2.20 14.24 24.72
N GLY A 132 1.68 14.28 23.49
CA GLY A 132 2.07 13.38 22.38
C GLY A 132 1.36 12.01 22.41
N ILE A 133 0.51 11.74 23.42
CA ILE A 133 -0.18 10.47 23.59
C ILE A 133 -1.69 10.66 23.44
N ASN A 134 -2.29 10.02 22.43
CA ASN A 134 -3.73 10.11 22.15
C ASN A 134 -4.27 11.54 21.97
N ASP A 135 -3.44 12.48 21.53
CA ASP A 135 -3.84 13.86 21.24
C ASP A 135 -4.79 13.97 20.05
N ILE A 136 -4.76 12.98 19.16
CA ILE A 136 -5.56 12.93 17.94
C ILE A 136 -6.48 11.73 17.98
N TYR A 137 -7.79 11.95 17.80
CA TYR A 137 -8.77 10.90 17.61
C TYR A 137 -8.69 10.35 16.18
N ARG A 138 -8.20 9.14 16.01
CA ARG A 138 -8.00 8.47 14.71
C ARG A 138 -8.16 6.96 14.83
N ALA A 139 -8.08 6.24 13.71
CA ALA A 139 -8.03 4.78 13.73
C ALA A 139 -6.89 4.28 14.62
N LYS A 140 -7.14 3.18 15.37
CA LYS A 140 -6.10 2.56 16.19
C LYS A 140 -4.95 2.07 15.32
N PRO A 141 -3.70 2.14 15.79
CA PRO A 141 -2.57 1.51 15.11
C PRO A 141 -2.86 0.04 14.78
N GLY A 142 -2.39 -0.43 13.62
CA GLY A 142 -2.62 -1.80 13.16
C GLY A 142 -3.87 -1.97 12.30
N TYR A 143 -4.53 -0.91 11.83
CA TYR A 143 -5.47 -1.01 10.72
C TYR A 143 -4.71 -1.51 9.47
N LYS A 144 -5.41 -2.26 8.60
CA LYS A 144 -4.81 -2.89 7.41
C LYS A 144 -5.76 -2.80 6.23
N SER A 145 -5.18 -2.64 5.05
CA SER A 145 -5.88 -2.79 3.74
C SER A 145 -7.20 -2.04 3.67
N ILE A 146 -7.23 -0.79 4.16
CA ILE A 146 -8.37 0.13 4.02
C ILE A 146 -8.15 0.97 2.76
N VAL A 147 -9.02 0.78 1.76
CA VAL A 147 -8.92 1.42 0.44
C VAL A 147 -9.83 2.64 0.30
N GLU A 148 -10.89 2.70 1.09
CA GLU A 148 -11.75 3.87 1.22
C GLU A 148 -12.02 4.14 2.69
N PHE A 149 -11.98 5.40 3.10
CA PHE A 149 -12.23 5.79 4.49
C PHE A 149 -12.88 7.16 4.56
N LYS A 150 -13.90 7.28 5.39
CA LYS A 150 -14.52 8.55 5.73
C LYS A 150 -14.98 8.50 7.19
N ALA A 151 -14.59 9.51 7.98
CA ALA A 151 -15.04 9.67 9.36
C ALA A 151 -15.57 11.07 9.60
N ILE A 152 -16.65 11.15 10.37
CA ILE A 152 -17.33 12.41 10.70
C ILE A 152 -17.57 12.46 12.21
N ILE A 153 -17.23 13.57 12.85
CA ILE A 153 -17.53 13.86 14.26
C ILE A 153 -18.75 14.76 14.35
N PHE A 154 -19.63 14.41 15.27
CA PHE A 154 -20.82 15.18 15.63
C PHE A 154 -20.78 15.56 17.12
N ASN A 155 -21.32 16.73 17.44
CA ASN A 155 -21.61 17.10 18.82
C ASN A 155 -22.94 16.46 19.29
N ARG A 156 -23.28 16.66 20.58
CA ARG A 156 -24.53 16.12 21.18
C ARG A 156 -25.84 16.60 20.55
N TRP A 157 -25.81 17.64 19.73
CA TRP A 157 -26.96 18.19 19.03
C TRP A 157 -27.04 17.68 17.56
N GLY A 158 -26.16 16.74 17.17
CA GLY A 158 -26.09 16.20 15.82
C GLY A 158 -25.44 17.11 14.78
N GLN A 159 -24.82 18.22 15.22
CA GLN A 159 -24.09 19.10 14.32
C GLN A 159 -22.75 18.47 13.95
N LYS A 160 -22.45 18.38 12.65
CA LYS A 160 -21.12 17.99 12.15
C LYS A 160 -20.08 19.03 12.52
N ILE A 161 -18.99 18.61 13.17
CA ILE A 161 -17.92 19.50 13.62
C ILE A 161 -16.58 19.20 12.97
N TYR A 162 -16.34 17.96 12.51
CA TYR A 162 -15.11 17.58 11.81
C TYR A 162 -15.34 16.43 10.84
N GLU A 163 -14.49 16.33 9.81
CA GLU A 163 -14.50 15.24 8.83
C GLU A 163 -13.08 15.01 8.33
N TRP A 164 -12.71 13.73 8.10
CA TRP A 164 -11.45 13.35 7.45
C TRP A 164 -11.61 12.04 6.66
N ASN A 165 -10.69 11.79 5.71
CA ASN A 165 -10.80 10.70 4.73
C ASN A 165 -9.57 9.78 4.70
N ASP A 166 -8.71 9.81 5.70
CA ASP A 166 -7.53 8.97 5.84
C ASP A 166 -7.52 8.31 7.21
N PRO A 167 -7.43 6.97 7.34
CA PRO A 167 -7.34 6.30 8.63
C PRO A 167 -6.22 6.82 9.54
N ALA A 168 -5.10 7.27 8.95
CA ALA A 168 -3.96 7.86 9.66
C ALA A 168 -4.22 9.30 10.11
N GLY A 169 -5.11 10.02 9.42
CA GLY A 169 -5.58 11.34 9.80
C GLY A 169 -6.40 11.30 11.09
N GLY A 170 -6.98 12.41 11.50
CA GLY A 170 -7.82 12.43 12.69
C GLY A 170 -8.23 13.81 13.15
N TRP A 171 -8.98 13.84 14.25
CA TRP A 171 -9.51 15.04 14.88
C TRP A 171 -8.73 15.42 16.12
N ASP A 172 -8.26 16.66 16.19
CA ASP A 172 -7.47 17.25 17.29
C ASP A 172 -8.31 17.85 18.42
N GLY A 173 -9.62 17.64 18.43
CA GLY A 173 -10.51 18.21 19.44
C GLY A 173 -10.84 19.69 19.21
N LYS A 174 -10.69 20.21 17.98
CA LYS A 174 -11.05 21.58 17.63
C LYS A 174 -12.21 21.65 16.65
N TYR A 175 -12.93 22.78 16.72
CA TYR A 175 -13.93 23.19 15.74
C TYR A 175 -13.65 24.64 15.31
N LYS A 176 -13.45 24.83 14.00
CA LYS A 176 -13.07 26.15 13.42
C LYS A 176 -11.86 26.79 14.12
N GLY A 177 -10.83 25.97 14.43
CA GLY A 177 -9.58 26.40 15.05
C GLY A 177 -9.65 26.68 16.55
N LYS A 178 -10.81 26.48 17.19
CA LYS A 178 -11.01 26.66 18.65
C LYS A 178 -11.23 25.31 19.32
N ASP A 179 -10.65 25.14 20.49
CA ASP A 179 -10.86 23.99 21.35
C ASP A 179 -12.34 23.79 21.65
N VAL A 180 -12.85 22.58 21.47
CA VAL A 180 -14.20 22.24 21.94
C VAL A 180 -14.17 21.77 23.40
N ALA A 181 -15.31 21.86 24.09
CA ALA A 181 -15.43 21.44 25.47
C ALA A 181 -15.14 19.95 25.66
N GLN A 182 -14.56 19.59 26.81
CA GLN A 182 -14.47 18.20 27.25
C GLN A 182 -15.87 17.57 27.32
N GLY A 183 -15.97 16.30 26.96
CA GLY A 183 -17.24 15.58 27.01
C GLY A 183 -17.39 14.55 25.89
N THR A 184 -18.64 14.09 25.71
CA THR A 184 -18.96 13.06 24.74
C THR A 184 -19.34 13.66 23.39
N TYR A 185 -18.73 13.13 22.35
CA TYR A 185 -18.98 13.38 20.94
C TYR A 185 -19.39 12.07 20.26
N PHE A 186 -19.80 12.11 19.02
CA PHE A 186 -20.21 10.92 18.27
C PHE A 186 -19.42 10.84 16.97
N VAL A 187 -18.93 9.65 16.66
CA VAL A 187 -18.26 9.38 15.38
C VAL A 187 -19.12 8.48 14.51
N ASN A 188 -19.17 8.80 13.22
CA ASN A 188 -19.65 7.92 12.17
C ASN A 188 -18.50 7.67 11.20
N VAL A 189 -18.08 6.39 11.04
CA VAL A 189 -17.06 5.97 10.11
C VAL A 189 -17.69 5.05 9.08
N THR A 190 -17.43 5.34 7.81
CA THR A 190 -17.67 4.44 6.69
C THR A 190 -16.31 4.14 6.04
N ALA A 191 -16.00 2.87 5.84
CA ALA A 191 -14.76 2.47 5.21
C ALA A 191 -14.95 1.19 4.40
N LYS A 192 -14.07 0.95 3.42
CA LYS A 192 -14.05 -0.26 2.61
C LYS A 192 -12.66 -0.89 2.68
N GLY A 193 -12.64 -2.18 2.86
CA GLY A 193 -11.44 -2.98 2.83
C GLY A 193 -11.10 -3.47 1.43
N ALA A 194 -9.83 -3.81 1.21
CA ALA A 194 -9.35 -4.44 -0.02
C ALA A 194 -9.95 -5.83 -0.28
N ASP A 195 -10.46 -6.47 0.76
CA ASP A 195 -11.21 -7.73 0.73
C ASP A 195 -12.71 -7.54 0.44
N GLY A 196 -13.13 -6.32 0.12
CA GLY A 196 -14.53 -5.95 -0.11
C GLY A 196 -15.36 -5.75 1.15
N LYS A 197 -14.79 -5.94 2.33
CA LYS A 197 -15.47 -5.75 3.61
C LYS A 197 -15.83 -4.30 3.84
N GLU A 198 -17.08 -4.04 4.20
CA GLU A 198 -17.55 -2.71 4.58
C GLU A 198 -17.55 -2.53 6.10
N PHE A 199 -17.09 -1.37 6.55
CA PHE A 199 -17.07 -0.97 7.95
C PHE A 199 -18.03 0.20 8.16
N HIS A 200 -19.01 0.02 9.02
CA HIS A 200 -19.96 1.03 9.46
C HIS A 200 -19.86 1.17 10.98
N ILE A 201 -18.99 2.07 11.45
CA ILE A 201 -18.73 2.24 12.89
C ILE A 201 -19.45 3.51 13.37
N ARG A 202 -20.41 3.35 14.27
CA ARG A 202 -21.09 4.44 14.97
C ARG A 202 -20.90 4.25 16.46
N ARG A 203 -20.30 5.22 17.10
CA ARG A 203 -20.04 5.16 18.55
C ARG A 203 -19.86 6.54 19.16
N ASP A 204 -19.96 6.59 20.49
CA ASP A 204 -19.51 7.71 21.32
C ASP A 204 -17.98 7.80 21.40
N VAL A 205 -17.50 9.01 21.56
CA VAL A 205 -16.10 9.37 21.72
C VAL A 205 -15.96 10.33 22.89
N ASN A 206 -15.19 9.96 23.89
CA ASN A 206 -14.94 10.80 25.05
C ASN A 206 -13.68 11.67 24.84
N LEU A 207 -13.86 12.97 24.83
CA LEU A 207 -12.77 13.94 24.80
C LEU A 207 -12.40 14.33 26.24
N LEU A 208 -11.15 14.05 26.65
CA LEU A 208 -10.65 14.14 28.01
C LEU A 208 -9.45 15.09 28.09
N ARG A 209 -9.65 16.40 28.24
CA ARG A 209 -8.55 17.41 28.25
C ARG A 209 -7.71 17.41 29.51
N GLY A 210 -8.26 17.00 30.63
CA GLY A 210 -7.57 16.98 31.93
C GLY A 210 -6.88 15.65 32.26
N TYR A 211 -6.85 14.69 31.35
CA TYR A 211 -6.27 13.38 31.60
C TYR A 211 -4.80 13.36 31.23
N THR A 212 -3.91 13.17 32.21
CA THR A 212 -2.49 12.86 32.01
C THR A 212 -2.27 11.39 32.29
N GLN A 213 -1.75 10.63 31.31
CA GLN A 213 -1.28 9.28 31.59
C GLN A 213 -0.01 9.36 32.42
N SER A 214 -0.05 8.87 33.67
CA SER A 214 1.18 8.63 34.41
C SER A 214 1.90 7.44 33.77
N THR A 215 3.06 7.68 33.17
CA THR A 215 4.00 6.63 32.77
C THR A 215 4.39 5.83 34.02
N ARG A 216 4.04 4.54 34.05
CA ARG A 216 4.59 3.55 34.97
C ARG A 216 5.83 2.92 34.36
#